data_38cda6dafafbbeca1a9382d819bd525e
#
_entry.id   38cda6dafafbbeca1a9382d819bd525e
#
_cell.length_a   1.000
_cell.length_b   1.000
_cell.length_c   1.000
_cell.angle_alpha   90.00
_cell.angle_beta   90.00
_cell.angle_gamma   90.00
#
_symmetry.space_group_name_H-M   'P 1'
#
loop_
_entity.id
_entity.type
_entity.pdbx_description
1 polymer ?
#
loop_
_entity_poly.entity_id
_entity_poly.type
_entity_poly.pdbx_seq_one_letter_code
_entity_poly.pdbx_strand_id
1 'polypeptide(L)'
;TAKDIALYMMSKMTTSGATGYFVEYAGEAIRSLTMEGRLTLCNLSIEMGARGGMIAPDEVTFEYIKGRENAPQGEEWDQAVQYWKTLKSEDDAVFDKEVHFDAGDIEPMITYGTNPGMGMGITQHIPTTDGMNETTKASFLKSLDYMGFQPGEALLGKKIDYVFLGACTNGRIEDFRAFASIVKGHQKAEHVIAWLVPGSWMVDAQIREEGLDKILEDAGFAIRQPGC
;
A
#
# COMPACT_ATOMS: atom_id res chain seq x y z
N THR A 1 7.41 -2.74 1.67
CA THR A 1 5.99 -3.12 1.73
C THR A 1 5.31 -2.96 0.37
N ALA A 2 4.12 -3.56 0.20
CA ALA A 2 3.33 -3.39 -1.04
C ALA A 2 2.98 -1.92 -1.31
N LYS A 3 2.77 -1.12 -0.26
CA LYS A 3 2.51 0.31 -0.41
C LYS A 3 3.75 1.08 -0.88
N ASP A 4 4.95 0.71 -0.42
CA ASP A 4 6.19 1.30 -0.92
C ASP A 4 6.37 1.00 -2.41
N ILE A 5 6.09 -0.24 -2.85
CA ILE A 5 6.12 -0.62 -4.26
C ILE A 5 5.17 0.27 -5.07
N ALA A 6 3.91 0.41 -4.63
CA ALA A 6 2.93 1.25 -5.31
C ALA A 6 3.36 2.72 -5.39
N LEU A 7 3.83 3.29 -4.28
CA LEU A 7 4.30 4.68 -4.24
C LEU A 7 5.55 4.89 -5.11
N TYR A 8 6.48 3.93 -5.10
CA TYR A 8 7.65 3.99 -5.96
C TYR A 8 7.26 4.01 -7.44
N MET A 9 6.39 3.10 -7.86
CA MET A 9 5.88 3.08 -9.24
C MET A 9 5.20 4.40 -9.60
N MET A 10 4.33 4.94 -8.74
CA MET A 10 3.66 6.23 -8.97
C MET A 10 4.64 7.40 -9.03
N SER A 11 5.71 7.38 -8.26
CA SER A 11 6.75 8.41 -8.32
C SER A 11 7.50 8.42 -9.66
N LYS A 12 7.58 7.27 -10.34
CA LYS A 12 8.25 7.11 -11.65
C LYS A 12 7.31 7.27 -12.84
N MET A 13 6.09 6.76 -12.72
CA MET A 13 5.11 6.71 -13.82
C MET A 13 4.06 7.83 -13.73
N THR A 14 4.01 8.58 -12.65
CA THR A 14 2.97 9.54 -12.28
C THR A 14 1.61 8.88 -11.96
N THR A 15 0.66 9.67 -11.48
CA THR A 15 -0.74 9.26 -11.23
C THR A 15 -1.54 9.00 -12.51
N SER A 16 -0.97 9.21 -13.67
CA SER A 16 -1.58 8.97 -14.98
C SER A 16 -0.84 7.91 -15.82
N GLY A 17 0.19 7.29 -15.25
CA GLY A 17 1.11 6.40 -15.97
C GLY A 17 0.46 5.13 -16.53
N ALA A 18 -0.66 4.70 -15.96
CA ALA A 18 -1.42 3.52 -16.38
C ALA A 18 -2.83 3.87 -16.90
N THR A 19 -3.07 5.16 -17.26
CA THR A 19 -4.38 5.59 -17.75
C THR A 19 -4.80 4.81 -19.00
N GLY A 20 -5.95 4.16 -18.90
CA GLY A 20 -6.52 3.38 -19.99
C GLY A 20 -6.11 1.91 -20.02
N TYR A 21 -5.16 1.49 -19.18
CA TYR A 21 -4.68 0.11 -19.10
C TYR A 21 -5.34 -0.68 -17.97
N PHE A 22 -5.38 -2.00 -18.11
CA PHE A 22 -5.34 -2.94 -17.01
C PHE A 22 -3.88 -3.28 -16.72
N VAL A 23 -3.49 -3.35 -15.46
CA VAL A 23 -2.11 -3.61 -15.06
C VAL A 23 -2.00 -5.02 -14.51
N GLU A 24 -1.13 -5.83 -15.09
CA GLU A 24 -0.69 -7.10 -14.50
C GLU A 24 0.64 -6.89 -13.78
N TYR A 25 0.69 -7.32 -12.53
CA TYR A 25 1.91 -7.31 -11.74
C TYR A 25 2.53 -8.70 -11.71
N ALA A 26 3.79 -8.80 -12.07
CA ALA A 26 4.54 -10.05 -12.13
C ALA A 26 5.95 -9.89 -11.54
N GLY A 27 6.68 -10.99 -11.45
CA GLY A 27 8.04 -11.02 -10.95
C GLY A 27 8.16 -11.58 -9.53
N GLU A 28 9.39 -11.82 -9.09
CA GLU A 28 9.69 -12.48 -7.83
C GLU A 28 9.21 -11.66 -6.62
N ALA A 29 9.44 -10.36 -6.63
CA ALA A 29 9.01 -9.45 -5.57
C ALA A 29 7.48 -9.48 -5.38
N ILE A 30 6.71 -9.59 -6.47
CA ILE A 30 5.24 -9.67 -6.42
C ILE A 30 4.80 -11.04 -5.88
N ARG A 31 5.43 -12.12 -6.33
CA ARG A 31 5.12 -13.48 -5.83
C ARG A 31 5.42 -13.64 -4.34
N SER A 32 6.40 -12.91 -3.81
CA SER A 32 6.75 -12.95 -2.38
C SER A 32 5.79 -12.18 -1.47
N LEU A 33 4.85 -11.39 -2.03
CA LEU A 33 3.86 -10.65 -1.25
C LEU A 33 2.81 -11.60 -0.63
N THR A 34 2.36 -11.25 0.58
CA THR A 34 1.13 -11.80 1.16
C THR A 34 -0.07 -11.47 0.28
N MET A 35 -1.18 -12.17 0.50
CA MET A 35 -2.42 -11.87 -0.25
C MET A 35 -2.90 -10.43 0.01
N GLU A 36 -2.80 -9.95 1.23
CA GLU A 36 -3.12 -8.58 1.61
C GLU A 36 -2.24 -7.55 0.89
N GLY A 37 -0.95 -7.84 0.74
CA GLY A 37 -0.03 -7.02 -0.05
C GLY A 37 -0.41 -6.98 -1.53
N ARG A 38 -0.82 -8.12 -2.11
CA ARG A 38 -1.31 -8.20 -3.49
C ARG A 38 -2.60 -7.41 -3.68
N LEU A 39 -3.54 -7.52 -2.74
CA LEU A 39 -4.78 -6.73 -2.74
C LEU A 39 -4.49 -5.23 -2.65
N THR A 40 -3.49 -4.83 -1.86
CA THR A 40 -3.04 -3.44 -1.76
C THR A 40 -2.54 -2.92 -3.11
N LEU A 41 -1.67 -3.67 -3.80
CA LEU A 41 -1.17 -3.28 -5.13
C LEU A 41 -2.30 -3.16 -6.16
N CYS A 42 -3.18 -4.16 -6.24
CA CYS A 42 -4.30 -4.15 -7.17
C CYS A 42 -5.23 -2.95 -6.91
N ASN A 43 -5.52 -2.63 -5.64
CA ASN A 43 -6.33 -1.47 -5.29
C ASN A 43 -5.66 -0.15 -5.67
N LEU A 44 -4.36 0.00 -5.36
CA LEU A 44 -3.62 1.23 -5.65
C LEU A 44 -3.28 1.41 -7.15
N SER A 45 -3.61 0.45 -8.01
CA SER A 45 -3.51 0.62 -9.46
C SER A 45 -4.41 1.76 -9.97
N ILE A 46 -5.54 1.97 -9.32
CA ILE A 46 -6.48 3.05 -9.66
C ILE A 46 -5.82 4.43 -9.47
N GLU A 47 -4.94 4.56 -8.47
CA GLU A 47 -4.18 5.78 -8.19
C GLU A 47 -3.15 6.12 -9.29
N MET A 48 -2.82 5.15 -10.15
CA MET A 48 -2.02 5.36 -11.37
C MET A 48 -2.88 5.61 -12.61
N GLY A 49 -4.20 5.72 -12.46
CA GLY A 49 -5.15 5.89 -13.55
C GLY A 49 -5.53 4.58 -14.25
N ALA A 50 -5.11 3.42 -13.76
CA ALA A 50 -5.47 2.13 -14.34
C ALA A 50 -6.96 1.83 -14.19
N ARG A 51 -7.48 1.01 -15.09
CA ARG A 51 -8.86 0.48 -15.02
C ARG A 51 -8.98 -0.66 -14.02
N GLY A 52 -7.88 -1.30 -13.66
CA GLY A 52 -7.78 -2.37 -12.69
C GLY A 52 -6.35 -2.87 -12.58
N GLY A 53 -6.08 -3.61 -11.52
CA GLY A 53 -4.82 -4.32 -11.29
C GLY A 53 -5.09 -5.80 -11.05
N MET A 54 -4.20 -6.65 -11.51
CA MET A 54 -4.30 -8.09 -11.33
C MET A 54 -2.94 -8.73 -11.06
N ILE A 55 -2.98 -9.85 -10.40
CA ILE A 55 -1.84 -10.72 -10.13
C ILE A 55 -2.31 -12.15 -10.39
N ALA A 56 -1.56 -12.91 -11.17
CA ALA A 56 -1.90 -14.29 -11.45
C ALA A 56 -2.03 -15.10 -10.14
N PRO A 57 -3.07 -15.93 -10.00
CA PRO A 57 -3.25 -16.74 -8.79
C PRO A 57 -2.17 -17.81 -8.69
N ASP A 58 -1.65 -18.00 -7.50
CA ASP A 58 -0.68 -19.01 -7.13
C ASP A 58 -0.99 -19.62 -5.75
N GLU A 59 -0.06 -20.37 -5.19
CA GLU A 59 -0.22 -21.05 -3.91
C GLU A 59 -0.61 -20.10 -2.77
N VAL A 60 -0.09 -18.84 -2.76
CA VAL A 60 -0.47 -17.83 -1.76
C VAL A 60 -1.96 -17.50 -1.87
N THR A 61 -2.47 -17.36 -3.10
CA THR A 61 -3.89 -17.11 -3.36
C THR A 61 -4.73 -18.31 -2.94
N PHE A 62 -4.31 -19.52 -3.27
CA PHE A 62 -5.07 -20.74 -2.92
C PHE A 62 -5.14 -20.95 -1.42
N GLU A 63 -4.03 -20.82 -0.70
CA GLU A 63 -4.03 -20.94 0.77
C GLU A 63 -4.87 -19.84 1.44
N TYR A 64 -4.89 -18.63 0.89
CA TYR A 64 -5.73 -17.55 1.42
C TYR A 64 -7.24 -17.83 1.27
N ILE A 65 -7.65 -18.50 0.20
CA ILE A 65 -9.07 -18.84 -0.07
C ILE A 65 -9.50 -20.08 0.71
N LYS A 66 -8.58 -21.04 0.90
CA LYS A 66 -8.86 -22.37 1.48
C LYS A 66 -9.55 -22.27 2.84
N GLY A 67 -10.63 -23.00 2.99
CA GLY A 67 -11.38 -23.09 4.25
C GLY A 67 -12.24 -21.88 4.60
N ARG A 68 -12.35 -20.88 3.72
CA ARG A 68 -13.31 -19.80 3.91
C ARG A 68 -14.73 -20.29 3.65
N GLU A 69 -15.70 -19.65 4.30
CA GLU A 69 -17.12 -20.06 4.32
C GLU A 69 -17.70 -20.36 2.93
N ASN A 70 -17.35 -19.55 1.93
CA ASN A 70 -17.88 -19.68 0.56
C ASN A 70 -16.85 -20.28 -0.42
N ALA A 71 -15.75 -20.84 0.08
CA ALA A 71 -14.76 -21.49 -0.78
C ALA A 71 -15.23 -22.90 -1.18
N PRO A 72 -14.89 -23.39 -2.39
CA PRO A 72 -15.11 -24.77 -2.76
C PRO A 72 -14.46 -25.73 -1.77
N GLN A 73 -15.03 -26.94 -1.61
CA GLN A 73 -14.54 -27.95 -0.68
C GLN A 73 -14.40 -29.32 -1.38
N GLY A 74 -13.54 -30.20 -0.82
CA GLY A 74 -13.34 -31.53 -1.34
C GLY A 74 -12.94 -31.56 -2.81
N GLU A 75 -13.59 -32.37 -3.61
CA GLU A 75 -13.30 -32.52 -5.05
C GLU A 75 -13.52 -31.21 -5.85
N GLU A 76 -14.49 -30.38 -5.44
CA GLU A 76 -14.72 -29.08 -6.08
C GLU A 76 -13.55 -28.13 -5.84
N TRP A 77 -12.87 -28.21 -4.69
CA TRP A 77 -11.66 -27.46 -4.42
C TRP A 77 -10.53 -27.88 -5.36
N ASP A 78 -10.31 -29.17 -5.54
CA ASP A 78 -9.25 -29.67 -6.41
C ASP A 78 -9.47 -29.26 -7.88
N GLN A 79 -10.72 -29.32 -8.34
CA GLN A 79 -11.11 -28.86 -9.68
C GLN A 79 -10.91 -27.34 -9.82
N ALA A 80 -11.29 -26.55 -8.81
CA ALA A 80 -11.14 -25.11 -8.80
C ALA A 80 -9.64 -24.72 -8.86
N VAL A 81 -8.78 -25.35 -8.05
CA VAL A 81 -7.33 -25.09 -8.06
C VAL A 81 -6.72 -25.44 -9.41
N GLN A 82 -7.12 -26.57 -10.02
CA GLN A 82 -6.66 -26.92 -11.36
C GLN A 82 -7.02 -25.85 -12.39
N TYR A 83 -8.25 -25.35 -12.33
CA TYR A 83 -8.70 -24.28 -13.22
C TYR A 83 -7.96 -22.97 -12.93
N TRP A 84 -7.82 -22.56 -11.66
CA TRP A 84 -7.16 -21.32 -11.29
C TRP A 84 -5.69 -21.28 -11.72
N LYS A 85 -5.01 -22.40 -11.72
CA LYS A 85 -3.62 -22.52 -12.25
C LYS A 85 -3.50 -22.19 -13.74
N THR A 86 -4.60 -22.24 -14.49
CA THR A 86 -4.62 -21.86 -15.92
C THR A 86 -4.83 -20.36 -16.14
N LEU A 87 -5.14 -19.60 -15.08
CA LEU A 87 -5.48 -18.16 -15.19
C LEU A 87 -4.25 -17.24 -15.19
N LYS A 88 -3.05 -17.77 -15.37
CA LYS A 88 -1.85 -16.98 -15.63
C LYS A 88 -1.79 -16.59 -17.12
N SER A 89 -1.16 -15.46 -17.41
CA SER A 89 -0.84 -15.09 -18.80
C SER A 89 0.08 -16.15 -19.42
N GLU A 90 -0.09 -16.40 -20.71
CA GLU A 90 0.73 -17.32 -21.48
C GLU A 90 2.17 -16.83 -21.55
N ASP A 91 3.12 -17.75 -21.72
CA ASP A 91 4.55 -17.41 -21.73
C ASP A 91 4.95 -16.56 -22.97
N ASP A 92 4.12 -16.57 -24.02
CA ASP A 92 4.25 -15.77 -25.25
C ASP A 92 3.24 -14.62 -25.34
N ALA A 93 2.60 -14.26 -24.23
CA ALA A 93 1.67 -13.14 -24.17
C ALA A 93 2.38 -11.83 -24.57
N VAL A 94 1.72 -11.04 -25.42
CA VAL A 94 2.22 -9.74 -25.87
C VAL A 94 1.44 -8.64 -25.15
N PHE A 95 2.14 -7.81 -24.41
CA PHE A 95 1.55 -6.68 -23.70
C PHE A 95 1.72 -5.38 -24.50
N ASP A 96 0.74 -4.49 -24.43
CA ASP A 96 0.81 -3.17 -25.08
C ASP A 96 1.95 -2.31 -24.53
N LYS A 97 2.30 -2.51 -23.26
CA LYS A 97 3.37 -1.80 -22.57
C LYS A 97 3.92 -2.63 -21.42
N GLU A 98 5.23 -2.69 -21.32
CA GLU A 98 5.93 -3.30 -20.20
C GLU A 98 6.81 -2.27 -19.49
N VAL A 99 6.84 -2.33 -18.16
CA VAL A 99 7.70 -1.49 -17.32
C VAL A 99 8.35 -2.37 -16.26
N HIS A 100 9.67 -2.31 -16.18
CA HIS A 100 10.44 -3.09 -15.24
C HIS A 100 11.02 -2.20 -14.13
N PHE A 101 10.93 -2.67 -12.90
CA PHE A 101 11.52 -2.04 -11.71
C PHE A 101 12.35 -3.05 -10.95
N ASP A 102 13.50 -2.63 -10.45
CA ASP A 102 14.27 -3.42 -9.50
C ASP A 102 13.72 -3.18 -8.09
N ALA A 103 13.30 -4.25 -7.42
CA ALA A 103 12.81 -4.16 -6.04
C ALA A 103 13.88 -3.72 -5.04
N GLY A 104 15.17 -3.91 -5.38
CA GLY A 104 16.31 -3.43 -4.59
C GLY A 104 16.41 -1.91 -4.52
N ASP A 105 15.82 -1.21 -5.48
CA ASP A 105 15.80 0.26 -5.51
C ASP A 105 14.69 0.87 -4.64
N ILE A 106 13.81 0.04 -4.07
CA ILE A 106 12.63 0.50 -3.32
C ILE A 106 12.96 0.55 -1.84
N GLU A 107 13.20 1.74 -1.34
CA GLU A 107 13.28 2.02 0.10
C GLU A 107 11.89 2.32 0.69
N PRO A 108 11.73 2.45 2.02
CA PRO A 108 10.50 2.95 2.61
C PRO A 108 10.12 4.31 2.02
N MET A 109 8.89 4.42 1.52
CA MET A 109 8.42 5.57 0.75
C MET A 109 7.58 6.53 1.59
N ILE A 110 7.69 7.82 1.27
CA ILE A 110 6.87 8.89 1.82
C ILE A 110 6.40 9.83 0.70
N THR A 111 5.25 10.46 0.87
CA THR A 111 4.78 11.53 -0.02
C THR A 111 5.04 12.89 0.60
N TYR A 112 5.47 13.84 -0.23
CA TYR A 112 5.79 15.22 0.17
C TYR A 112 4.82 16.25 -0.41
N GLY A 113 3.82 15.81 -1.16
CA GLY A 113 2.91 16.69 -1.86
C GLY A 113 1.45 16.27 -1.78
N THR A 114 0.65 16.76 -2.71
CA THR A 114 -0.82 16.64 -2.70
C THR A 114 -1.37 15.44 -3.50
N ASN A 115 -0.50 14.61 -4.06
CA ASN A 115 -0.90 13.39 -4.75
C ASN A 115 0.18 12.30 -4.60
N PRO A 116 -0.16 11.02 -4.79
CA PRO A 116 0.78 9.90 -4.57
C PRO A 116 1.94 9.84 -5.58
N GLY A 117 1.86 10.53 -6.72
CA GLY A 117 3.00 10.69 -7.64
C GLY A 117 4.11 11.59 -7.10
N MET A 118 3.82 12.37 -6.05
CA MET A 118 4.81 13.18 -5.32
C MET A 118 5.42 12.34 -4.18
N GLY A 119 5.93 11.16 -4.53
CA GLY A 119 6.58 10.22 -3.63
C GLY A 119 8.10 10.27 -3.73
N MET A 120 8.78 9.96 -2.62
CA MET A 120 10.22 9.78 -2.55
C MET A 120 10.57 8.77 -1.46
N GLY A 121 11.79 8.24 -1.50
CA GLY A 121 12.30 7.46 -0.39
C GLY A 121 12.48 8.31 0.87
N ILE A 122 12.27 7.73 2.03
CA ILE A 122 12.31 8.46 3.32
C ILE A 122 13.66 9.11 3.61
N THR A 123 14.74 8.57 3.06
CA THR A 123 16.10 9.12 3.24
C THR A 123 16.45 10.22 2.24
N GLN A 124 15.61 10.42 1.23
CA GLN A 124 15.80 11.40 0.18
C GLN A 124 15.33 12.80 0.60
N HIS A 125 15.59 13.76 -0.25
CA HIS A 125 15.15 15.15 -0.11
C HIS A 125 14.06 15.44 -1.14
N ILE A 126 13.15 16.34 -0.79
CA ILE A 126 12.16 16.89 -1.74
C ILE A 126 12.91 17.42 -2.96
N PRO A 127 12.50 17.07 -4.19
CA PRO A 127 13.16 17.58 -5.39
C PRO A 127 13.30 19.10 -5.42
N THR A 128 14.35 19.59 -6.06
CA THR A 128 14.47 21.01 -6.38
C THR A 128 13.65 21.34 -7.64
N THR A 129 13.56 22.61 -7.98
CA THR A 129 12.83 23.05 -9.20
C THR A 129 13.70 23.02 -10.46
N ASP A 130 14.93 22.52 -10.37
CA ASP A 130 15.88 22.50 -11.48
C ASP A 130 15.36 21.61 -12.63
N GLY A 131 15.40 22.12 -13.83
CA GLY A 131 14.95 21.42 -15.03
C GLY A 131 13.42 21.34 -15.21
N MET A 132 12.62 21.89 -14.29
CA MET A 132 11.16 21.95 -14.43
C MET A 132 10.76 23.08 -15.39
N ASN A 133 9.78 22.83 -16.25
CA ASN A 133 9.14 23.90 -17.00
C ASN A 133 8.24 24.74 -16.06
N GLU A 134 7.87 25.95 -16.48
CA GLU A 134 7.16 26.91 -15.64
C GLU A 134 5.80 26.38 -15.11
N THR A 135 5.05 25.62 -15.91
CA THR A 135 3.78 25.05 -15.50
C THR A 135 3.95 23.98 -14.42
N THR A 136 4.88 23.07 -14.62
CA THR A 136 5.22 22.01 -13.65
C THR A 136 5.74 22.62 -12.36
N LYS A 137 6.66 23.60 -12.48
CA LYS A 137 7.24 24.33 -11.35
C LYS A 137 6.16 25.04 -10.51
N ALA A 138 5.24 25.75 -11.17
CA ALA A 138 4.17 26.44 -10.46
C ALA A 138 3.26 25.48 -9.70
N SER A 139 2.89 24.34 -10.32
CA SER A 139 2.07 23.31 -9.67
C SER A 139 2.81 22.64 -8.51
N PHE A 140 4.09 22.33 -8.70
CA PHE A 140 4.95 21.74 -7.67
C PHE A 140 5.08 22.66 -6.45
N LEU A 141 5.43 23.93 -6.66
CA LEU A 141 5.57 24.91 -5.57
C LEU A 141 4.25 25.14 -4.83
N LYS A 142 3.12 25.18 -5.56
CA LYS A 142 1.79 25.28 -4.93
C LYS A 142 1.48 24.07 -4.04
N SER A 143 1.86 22.88 -4.46
CA SER A 143 1.68 21.66 -3.64
C SER A 143 2.55 21.71 -2.39
N LEU A 144 3.79 22.15 -2.49
CA LEU A 144 4.69 22.28 -1.34
C LEU A 144 4.23 23.38 -0.37
N ASP A 145 3.75 24.50 -0.88
CA ASP A 145 3.20 25.59 -0.06
C ASP A 145 1.99 25.09 0.76
N TYR A 146 1.08 24.32 0.12
CA TYR A 146 -0.05 23.69 0.81
C TYR A 146 0.40 22.72 1.92
N MET A 147 1.47 21.96 1.69
CA MET A 147 2.02 21.00 2.67
C MET A 147 2.93 21.65 3.72
N GLY A 148 3.31 22.91 3.54
CA GLY A 148 4.24 23.62 4.41
C GLY A 148 5.69 23.18 4.26
N PHE A 149 6.10 22.71 3.06
CA PHE A 149 7.44 22.24 2.77
C PHE A 149 8.17 23.15 1.77
N GLN A 150 9.49 22.97 1.68
CA GLN A 150 10.34 23.68 0.73
C GLN A 150 11.08 22.70 -0.20
N PRO A 151 11.41 23.13 -1.45
CA PRO A 151 12.29 22.35 -2.31
C PRO A 151 13.63 22.02 -1.63
N GLY A 152 14.13 20.81 -1.80
CA GLY A 152 15.38 20.35 -1.20
C GLY A 152 15.31 19.97 0.29
N GLU A 153 14.15 20.06 0.91
CA GLU A 153 13.98 19.76 2.32
C GLU A 153 13.95 18.24 2.60
N ALA A 154 14.54 17.80 3.71
CA ALA A 154 14.42 16.44 4.22
C ALA A 154 13.17 16.31 5.08
N LEU A 155 12.43 15.17 4.95
CA LEU A 155 11.28 14.88 5.81
C LEU A 155 11.65 14.01 7.00
N LEU A 156 12.73 13.25 6.92
CA LEU A 156 13.20 12.44 8.03
C LEU A 156 13.55 13.34 9.24
N GLY A 157 12.97 13.00 10.40
CA GLY A 157 13.14 13.77 11.64
C GLY A 157 12.17 14.95 11.83
N LYS A 158 11.27 15.19 10.87
CA LYS A 158 10.18 16.16 11.04
C LYS A 158 9.27 15.77 12.19
N LYS A 159 8.87 16.75 12.98
CA LYS A 159 7.84 16.58 14.01
C LYS A 159 6.50 16.29 13.36
N ILE A 160 5.80 15.31 13.89
CA ILE A 160 4.43 14.95 13.47
C ILE A 160 3.45 15.24 14.61
N ASP A 161 2.23 15.65 14.28
CA ASP A 161 1.16 15.96 15.21
C ASP A 161 0.05 14.89 15.17
N TYR A 162 -0.11 14.20 14.05
CA TYR A 162 -1.12 13.17 13.84
C TYR A 162 -0.54 11.89 13.26
N VAL A 163 -1.02 10.77 13.76
CA VAL A 163 -0.85 9.44 13.18
C VAL A 163 -2.23 8.90 12.83
N PHE A 164 -2.42 8.52 11.59
CA PHE A 164 -3.60 7.82 11.12
C PHE A 164 -3.15 6.53 10.46
N LEU A 165 -3.49 5.39 11.05
CA LEU A 165 -3.19 4.07 10.50
C LEU A 165 -4.49 3.35 10.22
N GLY A 166 -4.64 2.87 8.99
CA GLY A 166 -5.78 2.09 8.59
C GLY A 166 -6.45 2.63 7.35
N ALA A 167 -7.72 2.44 7.22
CA ALA A 167 -8.64 2.65 6.12
C ALA A 167 -8.94 1.37 5.33
N CYS A 168 -9.77 1.45 4.27
CA CYS A 168 -10.30 0.27 3.56
C CYS A 168 -9.22 -0.56 2.84
N THR A 169 -8.16 0.03 2.34
CA THR A 169 -7.09 -0.68 1.62
C THR A 169 -6.05 -1.26 2.58
N ASN A 170 -5.57 -0.46 3.53
CA ASN A 170 -4.53 -0.83 4.50
C ASN A 170 -5.02 -0.67 5.94
N GLY A 171 -6.01 -1.38 6.32
CA GLY A 171 -6.51 -1.52 7.68
C GLY A 171 -6.87 -2.97 7.91
N ARG A 172 -6.02 -3.89 7.42
CA ARG A 172 -6.20 -5.33 7.54
C ARG A 172 -5.56 -5.82 8.81
N ILE A 173 -5.91 -7.02 9.25
CA ILE A 173 -5.40 -7.55 10.53
C ILE A 173 -3.86 -7.65 10.57
N GLU A 174 -3.20 -7.94 9.44
CA GLU A 174 -1.74 -8.02 9.39
C GLU A 174 -1.08 -6.66 9.65
N ASP A 175 -1.70 -5.55 9.19
CA ASP A 175 -1.21 -4.19 9.46
C ASP A 175 -1.23 -3.89 10.97
N PHE A 176 -2.31 -4.28 11.65
CA PHE A 176 -2.44 -4.10 13.10
C PHE A 176 -1.50 -5.00 13.89
N ARG A 177 -1.30 -6.24 13.46
CA ARG A 177 -0.30 -7.15 14.06
C ARG A 177 1.12 -6.60 13.94
N ALA A 178 1.49 -6.16 12.74
CA ALA A 178 2.80 -5.55 12.49
C ALA A 178 2.98 -4.29 13.33
N PHE A 179 1.99 -3.41 13.36
CA PHE A 179 2.04 -2.16 14.13
C PHE A 179 2.10 -2.43 15.64
N ALA A 180 1.28 -3.33 16.16
CA ALA A 180 1.31 -3.73 17.56
C ALA A 180 2.67 -4.28 18.00
N SER A 181 3.35 -5.04 17.11
CA SER A 181 4.69 -5.56 17.39
C SER A 181 5.74 -4.45 17.57
N ILE A 182 5.57 -3.32 16.88
CA ILE A 182 6.48 -2.17 16.95
C ILE A 182 6.21 -1.34 18.21
N VAL A 183 4.93 -1.10 18.55
CA VAL A 183 4.58 -0.18 19.64
C VAL A 183 4.46 -0.85 21.01
N LYS A 184 4.48 -2.17 21.07
CA LYS A 184 4.39 -2.94 22.32
C LYS A 184 5.46 -2.51 23.32
N GLY A 185 5.02 -2.05 24.50
CA GLY A 185 5.93 -1.59 25.54
C GLY A 185 6.46 -0.17 25.35
N HIS A 186 5.98 0.55 24.33
CA HIS A 186 6.30 1.94 24.08
C HIS A 186 5.07 2.83 24.26
N GLN A 187 5.30 4.11 24.43
CA GLN A 187 4.27 5.16 24.49
C GLN A 187 4.45 6.12 23.32
N LYS A 188 3.36 6.48 22.64
CA LYS A 188 3.41 7.59 21.69
C LYS A 188 3.79 8.89 22.41
N ALA A 189 4.37 9.83 21.68
CA ALA A 189 4.62 11.16 22.22
C ALA A 189 3.30 11.83 22.65
N GLU A 190 3.30 12.51 23.79
CA GLU A 190 2.10 13.09 24.41
C GLU A 190 1.35 14.03 23.47
N HIS A 191 2.07 14.84 22.70
CA HIS A 191 1.50 15.82 21.78
C HIS A 191 0.90 15.19 20.50
N VAL A 192 1.17 13.91 20.21
CA VAL A 192 0.67 13.26 18.99
C VAL A 192 -0.75 12.73 19.20
N ILE A 193 -1.65 13.08 18.30
CA ILE A 193 -2.97 12.46 18.20
C ILE A 193 -2.84 11.25 17.28
N ALA A 194 -3.27 10.07 17.73
CA ALA A 194 -3.06 8.84 16.99
C ALA A 194 -4.34 8.02 16.91
N TRP A 195 -4.80 7.77 15.68
CA TRP A 195 -6.01 7.03 15.38
C TRP A 195 -5.69 5.78 14.55
N LEU A 196 -6.38 4.70 14.91
CA LEU A 196 -6.33 3.43 14.21
C LEU A 196 -7.72 3.12 13.69
N VAL A 197 -7.84 2.87 12.39
CA VAL A 197 -9.12 2.67 11.71
C VAL A 197 -9.11 1.31 11.02
N PRO A 198 -9.78 0.28 11.60
CA PRO A 198 -9.92 -1.02 10.96
C PRO A 198 -10.63 -0.92 9.61
N GLY A 199 -10.22 -1.74 8.65
CA GLY A 199 -10.82 -1.75 7.31
C GLY A 199 -12.24 -2.34 7.26
N SER A 200 -12.66 -3.06 8.30
CA SER A 200 -14.00 -3.65 8.42
C SER A 200 -14.32 -4.00 9.87
N TRP A 201 -15.60 -4.24 10.14
CA TRP A 201 -16.06 -4.76 11.44
C TRP A 201 -15.47 -6.15 11.77
N MET A 202 -15.18 -6.96 10.77
CA MET A 202 -14.52 -8.27 10.98
C MET A 202 -13.08 -8.06 11.48
N VAL A 203 -12.36 -7.11 10.93
CA VAL A 203 -11.00 -6.77 11.39
C VAL A 203 -11.05 -6.18 12.80
N ASP A 204 -12.00 -5.30 13.11
CA ASP A 204 -12.18 -4.76 14.48
C ASP A 204 -12.43 -5.88 15.50
N ALA A 205 -13.32 -6.81 15.17
CA ALA A 205 -13.57 -7.96 16.02
C ALA A 205 -12.31 -8.81 16.24
N GLN A 206 -11.54 -9.07 15.17
CA GLN A 206 -10.32 -9.86 15.24
C GLN A 206 -9.20 -9.15 16.03
N ILE A 207 -9.08 -7.82 15.94
CA ILE A 207 -8.16 -7.03 16.77
C ILE A 207 -8.43 -7.27 18.26
N ARG A 208 -9.71 -7.31 18.65
CA ARG A 208 -10.12 -7.54 20.04
C ARG A 208 -9.94 -8.99 20.47
N GLU A 209 -10.28 -9.94 19.60
CA GLU A 209 -10.10 -11.37 19.84
C GLU A 209 -8.63 -11.73 20.07
N GLU A 210 -7.72 -11.13 19.31
CA GLU A 210 -6.27 -11.31 19.44
C GLU A 210 -5.64 -10.46 20.56
N GLY A 211 -6.41 -9.60 21.24
CA GLY A 211 -5.93 -8.73 22.31
C GLY A 211 -4.99 -7.62 21.85
N LEU A 212 -4.98 -7.32 20.53
CA LEU A 212 -4.17 -6.25 19.97
C LEU A 212 -4.66 -4.87 20.41
N ASP A 213 -5.98 -4.74 20.66
CA ASP A 213 -6.59 -3.51 21.17
C ASP A 213 -5.89 -3.02 22.44
N LYS A 214 -5.65 -3.91 23.40
CA LYS A 214 -4.97 -3.56 24.64
C LYS A 214 -3.54 -3.06 24.43
N ILE A 215 -2.78 -3.75 23.56
CA ILE A 215 -1.40 -3.34 23.25
C ILE A 215 -1.37 -1.94 22.62
N LEU A 216 -2.31 -1.67 21.72
CA LEU A 216 -2.40 -0.42 20.97
C LEU A 216 -2.90 0.72 21.85
N GLU A 217 -3.91 0.48 22.68
CA GLU A 217 -4.45 1.45 23.63
C GLU A 217 -3.44 1.78 24.75
N ASP A 218 -2.75 0.76 25.27
CA ASP A 218 -1.67 0.95 26.24
C ASP A 218 -0.52 1.82 25.67
N ALA A 219 -0.27 1.74 24.35
CA ALA A 219 0.70 2.60 23.67
C ALA A 219 0.15 4.02 23.36
N GLY A 220 -1.10 4.30 23.71
CA GLY A 220 -1.74 5.62 23.59
C GLY A 220 -2.45 5.85 22.25
N PHE A 221 -2.76 4.79 21.50
CA PHE A 221 -3.50 4.87 20.22
C PHE A 221 -5.00 4.67 20.44
N ALA A 222 -5.83 5.44 19.75
CA ALA A 222 -7.28 5.32 19.84
C ALA A 222 -7.80 4.53 18.63
N ILE A 223 -8.40 3.37 18.88
CA ILE A 223 -9.09 2.58 17.86
C ILE A 223 -10.45 3.24 17.58
N ARG A 224 -10.70 3.53 16.31
CA ARG A 224 -11.93 4.14 15.81
C ARG A 224 -12.80 3.09 15.13
N GLN A 225 -14.04 3.45 14.85
CA GLN A 225 -14.94 2.61 14.07
C GLN A 225 -14.37 2.38 12.66
N PRO A 226 -14.59 1.17 12.08
CA PRO A 226 -14.23 0.90 10.69
C PRO A 226 -14.81 1.95 9.75
N GLY A 227 -13.99 2.39 8.80
CA GLY A 227 -14.39 3.43 7.87
C GLY A 227 -13.28 3.79 6.88
N CYS A 228 -13.59 4.71 5.99
CA CYS A 228 -12.67 5.18 4.98
C CYS A 228 -12.43 6.70 5.12
#